data_f605968b79867fd4cfef5c4a6189400c
#
_entry.id   f605968b79867fd4cfef5c4a6189400c
#
_cell.length_a   1.000
_cell.length_b   1.000
_cell.length_c   1.000
_cell.angle_alpha   90.00
_cell.angle_beta   90.00
_cell.angle_gamma   90.00
#
_symmetry.space_group_name_H-M   'P 1'
#
loop_
_entity.id
_entity.type
_entity.pdbx_description
1 polymer ?
#
loop_
_entity_poly.entity_id
_entity_poly.type
_entity_poly.pdbx_seq_one_letter_code
_entity_poly.pdbx_strand_id
1 'polypeptide(L)'
;MSYKLSACLFASIALGFVWLPTPAAAAPRVVIVVGANAPAVEQLAATELAGQLQKLFGAQTTTQTALPADDAAAILIGSPQTSAAVDAALGKQWPKLSPQGHLVKSVQSQGRTALVLGGGSPVASLWAVHEFGYRCGIRHLLHGDFPPLEKPAFTVAGFDVVLEPRVERRGWSAFNGQAFGAEAWSVAEHTRLFTQLAKLKFTHVVLPATLTPVAALRVDGDTPGRKVFGGARQFENADRGEDFLPRIKAAAAAAGLVVQVGVMPGATEITPGPANASVLPQFNLETLAAQLQAVRTNPGAGFVARVIIPGDLNASAHFLSRAAFTEQLTAAQAVSDLVTPICGKEVDERLLKGFGIAAKAAALIAANDPAVAVPAARMTLRHLAAKAAPPAWLTEAKTLYAQAMNEMYRANTRARDGARPYILYHAKRFEFALHYLTSIELVGKAGFAGAEGNKEARTQALEQAVEAMYNALNALADVARDASDRGTIAILNEHAYRPLLQALEATAKP
;
A
#
# COMPACT_ATOMS: atom_id res chain seq x y z
N MET A 1 4.44 -83.34 -21.19
CA MET A 1 5.21 -82.36 -20.42
C MET A 1 4.27 -81.45 -19.69
N SER A 2 4.05 -81.68 -18.39
CA SER A 2 3.08 -80.99 -17.56
C SER A 2 3.81 -79.87 -16.80
N TYR A 3 3.37 -78.63 -16.98
CA TYR A 3 3.80 -77.54 -16.14
C TYR A 3 2.77 -77.28 -15.05
N LYS A 4 3.20 -77.43 -13.80
CA LYS A 4 2.41 -77.09 -12.62
C LYS A 4 2.55 -75.57 -12.37
N LEU A 5 1.45 -74.83 -12.36
CA LEU A 5 1.37 -73.47 -11.84
C LEU A 5 1.22 -73.50 -10.31
N SER A 6 2.21 -72.94 -9.61
CA SER A 6 2.09 -72.63 -8.18
C SER A 6 1.50 -71.21 -8.00
N ALA A 7 0.33 -71.12 -7.41
CA ALA A 7 -0.29 -69.84 -7.05
C ALA A 7 0.27 -69.39 -5.68
N CYS A 8 1.00 -68.27 -5.64
CA CYS A 8 1.35 -67.56 -4.43
C CYS A 8 0.24 -66.58 -4.04
N LEU A 9 -0.42 -66.89 -2.92
CA LEU A 9 -1.39 -66.00 -2.31
C LEU A 9 -0.59 -64.90 -1.55
N PHE A 10 -0.64 -63.64 -2.04
CA PHE A 10 -0.21 -62.46 -1.29
C PHE A 10 -1.39 -61.96 -0.45
N ALA A 11 -1.34 -62.16 0.87
CA ALA A 11 -2.22 -61.53 1.81
C ALA A 11 -1.77 -60.07 2.05
N SER A 12 -2.49 -59.09 1.43
CA SER A 12 -2.27 -57.64 1.68
C SER A 12 -2.97 -57.28 2.99
N ILE A 13 -2.19 -57.09 4.04
CA ILE A 13 -2.65 -56.46 5.29
C ILE A 13 -2.78 -54.95 5.02
N ALA A 14 -4.00 -54.48 4.81
CA ALA A 14 -4.32 -53.07 4.76
C ALA A 14 -4.32 -52.51 6.21
N LEU A 15 -3.23 -51.90 6.63
CA LEU A 15 -3.18 -51.08 7.84
C LEU A 15 -4.00 -49.78 7.56
N GLY A 16 -5.28 -49.79 7.97
CA GLY A 16 -6.10 -48.60 7.99
C GLY A 16 -5.55 -47.60 9.01
N PHE A 17 -4.85 -46.57 8.53
CA PHE A 17 -4.56 -45.38 9.35
C PHE A 17 -5.89 -44.69 9.66
N VAL A 18 -6.41 -44.91 10.87
CA VAL A 18 -7.50 -44.10 11.42
C VAL A 18 -6.93 -42.71 11.71
N TRP A 19 -7.16 -41.76 10.83
CA TRP A 19 -6.91 -40.34 11.05
C TRP A 19 -7.87 -39.90 12.16
N LEU A 20 -7.44 -39.92 13.43
CA LEU A 20 -8.15 -39.25 14.51
C LEU A 20 -7.99 -37.75 14.28
N PRO A 21 -9.09 -36.98 14.11
CA PRO A 21 -8.98 -35.54 14.04
C PRO A 21 -8.36 -35.04 15.33
N THR A 22 -7.23 -34.36 15.25
CA THR A 22 -6.66 -33.63 16.37
C THR A 22 -7.72 -32.69 16.92
N PRO A 23 -8.04 -32.71 18.24
CA PRO A 23 -9.02 -31.82 18.78
C PRO A 23 -8.62 -30.37 18.43
N ALA A 24 -9.51 -29.63 17.80
CA ALA A 24 -9.29 -28.22 17.54
C ALA A 24 -9.00 -27.55 18.88
N ALA A 25 -7.85 -26.88 19.00
CA ALA A 25 -7.51 -26.17 20.23
C ALA A 25 -8.65 -25.18 20.54
N ALA A 26 -9.11 -25.19 21.80
CA ALA A 26 -10.17 -24.29 22.23
C ALA A 26 -9.77 -22.83 21.94
N ALA A 27 -10.74 -22.03 21.45
CA ALA A 27 -10.50 -20.63 21.18
C ALA A 27 -10.00 -19.91 22.45
N PRO A 28 -8.93 -19.10 22.36
CA PRO A 28 -8.40 -18.40 23.52
C PRO A 28 -9.47 -17.47 24.14
N ARG A 29 -9.57 -17.47 25.46
CA ARG A 29 -10.36 -16.49 26.21
C ARG A 29 -9.45 -15.35 26.63
N VAL A 30 -9.79 -14.12 26.25
CA VAL A 30 -8.96 -12.93 26.49
C VAL A 30 -9.79 -11.81 27.10
N VAL A 31 -9.30 -11.29 28.22
CA VAL A 31 -9.85 -10.09 28.85
C VAL A 31 -8.97 -8.91 28.48
N ILE A 32 -9.57 -7.93 27.81
CA ILE A 32 -8.96 -6.64 27.48
C ILE A 32 -9.28 -5.69 28.64
N VAL A 33 -8.24 -5.24 29.33
CA VAL A 33 -8.41 -4.37 30.50
C VAL A 33 -8.06 -2.94 30.11
N VAL A 34 -9.04 -2.04 30.25
CA VAL A 34 -8.86 -0.59 30.06
C VAL A 34 -9.26 0.17 31.32
N GLY A 35 -8.72 1.37 31.52
CA GLY A 35 -9.10 2.18 32.67
C GLY A 35 -10.58 2.55 32.68
N ALA A 36 -11.19 2.70 33.86
CA ALA A 36 -12.60 3.06 34.01
C ALA A 36 -12.95 4.39 33.31
N ASN A 37 -12.01 5.34 33.30
CA ASN A 37 -12.14 6.65 32.65
C ASN A 37 -11.16 6.76 31.46
N ALA A 38 -10.90 5.65 30.76
CA ALA A 38 -9.98 5.65 29.62
C ALA A 38 -10.45 6.63 28.53
N PRO A 39 -9.54 7.43 27.94
CA PRO A 39 -9.85 8.28 26.81
C PRO A 39 -10.45 7.50 25.63
N ALA A 40 -11.27 8.16 24.81
CA ALA A 40 -11.95 7.52 23.67
C ALA A 40 -10.98 6.77 22.73
N VAL A 41 -9.75 7.27 22.55
CA VAL A 41 -8.72 6.62 21.72
C VAL A 41 -8.23 5.30 22.34
N GLU A 42 -8.16 5.17 23.66
CA GLU A 42 -7.83 3.90 24.32
C GLU A 42 -9.00 2.92 24.29
N GLN A 43 -10.24 3.39 24.31
CA GLN A 43 -11.42 2.54 24.08
C GLN A 43 -11.45 2.03 22.61
N LEU A 44 -11.08 2.89 21.63
CA LEU A 44 -10.87 2.48 20.25
C LEU A 44 -9.76 1.43 20.15
N ALA A 45 -8.66 1.60 20.89
CA ALA A 45 -7.57 0.63 20.93
C ALA A 45 -8.04 -0.75 21.43
N ALA A 46 -8.93 -0.81 22.42
CA ALA A 46 -9.54 -2.06 22.87
C ALA A 46 -10.40 -2.73 21.78
N THR A 47 -11.18 -1.93 21.06
CA THR A 47 -12.02 -2.41 19.95
C THR A 47 -11.15 -2.96 18.80
N GLU A 48 -10.10 -2.23 18.40
CA GLU A 48 -9.14 -2.67 17.38
C GLU A 48 -8.42 -3.96 17.80
N LEU A 49 -7.99 -4.05 19.07
CA LEU A 49 -7.37 -5.25 19.60
C LEU A 49 -8.30 -6.45 19.55
N ALA A 50 -9.55 -6.29 19.99
CA ALA A 50 -10.55 -7.37 19.92
C ALA A 50 -10.72 -7.90 18.50
N GLY A 51 -10.79 -7.00 17.52
CA GLY A 51 -10.86 -7.37 16.10
C GLY A 51 -9.60 -8.10 15.61
N GLN A 52 -8.40 -7.70 16.03
CA GLN A 52 -7.14 -8.37 15.69
C GLN A 52 -7.08 -9.77 16.32
N LEU A 53 -7.41 -9.90 17.60
CA LEU A 53 -7.43 -11.18 18.33
C LEU A 53 -8.42 -12.18 17.71
N GLN A 54 -9.60 -11.71 17.33
CA GLN A 54 -10.59 -12.53 16.65
C GLN A 54 -10.07 -13.02 15.28
N LYS A 55 -9.50 -12.13 14.46
CA LYS A 55 -8.99 -12.47 13.13
C LYS A 55 -7.80 -13.41 13.16
N LEU A 56 -6.85 -13.18 14.08
CA LEU A 56 -5.63 -13.97 14.19
C LEU A 56 -5.85 -15.32 14.87
N PHE A 57 -6.57 -15.32 15.98
CA PHE A 57 -6.60 -16.46 16.90
C PHE A 57 -8.01 -17.05 17.10
N GLY A 58 -9.05 -16.43 16.53
CA GLY A 58 -10.44 -16.80 16.82
C GLY A 58 -10.82 -16.54 18.28
N ALA A 59 -10.09 -15.65 18.99
CA ALA A 59 -10.23 -15.43 20.40
C ALA A 59 -11.60 -14.88 20.79
N GLN A 60 -12.12 -15.34 21.93
CA GLN A 60 -13.29 -14.77 22.58
C GLN A 60 -12.81 -13.66 23.51
N THR A 61 -13.24 -12.42 23.26
CA THR A 61 -12.78 -11.25 23.98
C THR A 61 -13.88 -10.61 24.81
N THR A 62 -13.52 -10.13 26.01
CA THR A 62 -14.36 -9.23 26.83
C THR A 62 -13.54 -8.02 27.25
N THR A 63 -14.18 -6.86 27.39
CA THR A 63 -13.51 -5.64 27.89
C THR A 63 -13.98 -5.36 29.33
N GLN A 64 -13.01 -5.13 30.21
CA GLN A 64 -13.25 -4.91 31.64
C GLN A 64 -12.31 -3.80 32.16
N THR A 65 -12.53 -3.37 33.43
CA THR A 65 -11.67 -2.37 34.08
C THR A 65 -10.67 -2.99 35.10
N ALA A 66 -10.80 -4.30 35.34
CA ALA A 66 -9.94 -5.04 36.26
C ALA A 66 -9.45 -6.34 35.63
N LEU A 67 -8.39 -6.92 36.20
CA LEU A 67 -7.89 -8.23 35.79
C LEU A 67 -8.95 -9.33 35.97
N PRO A 68 -8.99 -10.35 35.12
CA PRO A 68 -9.92 -11.46 35.28
C PRO A 68 -9.63 -12.26 36.54
N ALA A 69 -10.69 -12.73 37.20
CA ALA A 69 -10.56 -13.60 38.37
C ALA A 69 -10.26 -15.06 37.98
N ASP A 70 -10.57 -15.44 36.73
CA ASP A 70 -10.37 -16.78 36.17
C ASP A 70 -9.04 -16.89 35.37
N ASP A 71 -8.86 -17.96 34.66
CA ASP A 71 -7.67 -18.28 33.83
C ASP A 71 -7.59 -17.57 32.47
N ALA A 72 -8.53 -16.69 32.17
CA ALA A 72 -8.50 -15.93 30.89
C ALA A 72 -7.21 -15.10 30.78
N ALA A 73 -6.64 -15.07 29.60
CA ALA A 73 -5.46 -14.24 29.34
C ALA A 73 -5.80 -12.74 29.47
N ALA A 74 -4.91 -11.97 30.09
CA ALA A 74 -5.12 -10.55 30.31
C ALA A 74 -4.23 -9.70 29.40
N ILE A 75 -4.83 -8.73 28.71
CA ILE A 75 -4.13 -7.69 27.95
C ILE A 75 -4.59 -6.32 28.46
N LEU A 76 -3.62 -5.54 28.98
CA LEU A 76 -3.87 -4.24 29.59
C LEU A 76 -3.53 -3.14 28.60
N ILE A 77 -4.44 -2.17 28.42
CA ILE A 77 -4.25 -1.03 27.53
C ILE A 77 -4.18 0.26 28.35
N GLY A 78 -3.26 1.15 27.96
CA GLY A 78 -3.13 2.49 28.51
C GLY A 78 -1.77 2.76 29.17
N SER A 79 -1.75 3.75 30.03
CA SER A 79 -0.59 4.17 30.81
C SER A 79 -0.90 4.09 32.32
N PRO A 80 0.10 4.23 33.22
CA PRO A 80 -0.16 4.36 34.66
C PRO A 80 -1.14 5.48 35.02
N GLN A 81 -1.25 6.52 34.19
CA GLN A 81 -2.15 7.65 34.43
C GLN A 81 -3.59 7.37 33.98
N THR A 82 -3.78 6.48 32.97
CA THR A 82 -5.10 6.21 32.40
C THR A 82 -5.69 4.86 32.85
N SER A 83 -4.88 3.95 33.38
CA SER A 83 -5.29 2.60 33.79
C SER A 83 -4.63 2.16 35.13
N ALA A 84 -5.42 2.03 36.17
CA ALA A 84 -4.95 1.52 37.45
C ALA A 84 -4.36 0.09 37.36
N ALA A 85 -4.86 -0.72 36.42
CA ALA A 85 -4.32 -2.06 36.19
C ALA A 85 -2.91 -2.01 35.56
N VAL A 86 -2.64 -1.06 34.68
CA VAL A 86 -1.30 -0.81 34.11
C VAL A 86 -0.37 -0.28 35.20
N ASP A 87 -0.83 0.66 36.04
CA ASP A 87 -0.06 1.19 37.16
C ASP A 87 0.33 0.08 38.14
N ALA A 88 -0.61 -0.77 38.52
CA ALA A 88 -0.35 -1.90 39.41
C ALA A 88 0.62 -2.94 38.80
N ALA A 89 0.58 -3.13 37.45
CA ALA A 89 1.39 -4.12 36.77
C ALA A 89 2.82 -3.63 36.44
N LEU A 90 3.00 -2.37 36.08
CA LEU A 90 4.27 -1.79 35.65
C LEU A 90 4.74 -0.60 36.50
N GLY A 91 3.83 0.18 37.07
CA GLY A 91 4.06 1.28 38.00
C GLY A 91 5.45 1.92 37.92
N LYS A 92 6.27 1.61 38.97
CA LYS A 92 7.66 2.12 39.07
C LYS A 92 8.61 1.64 37.97
N GLN A 93 8.25 0.59 37.21
CA GLN A 93 9.04 0.05 36.07
C GLN A 93 8.58 0.60 34.75
N TRP A 94 7.62 1.56 34.74
CA TRP A 94 7.20 2.24 33.51
C TRP A 94 8.38 2.98 32.89
N PRO A 95 8.72 2.70 31.61
CA PRO A 95 9.83 3.40 30.98
C PRO A 95 9.48 4.88 30.74
N LYS A 96 10.52 5.72 30.66
CA LYS A 96 10.32 7.11 30.27
C LYS A 96 9.96 7.16 28.79
N LEU A 97 8.69 7.37 28.46
CA LEU A 97 8.16 7.49 27.11
C LEU A 97 7.90 8.96 26.74
N SER A 98 8.24 9.32 25.50
CA SER A 98 7.71 10.54 24.87
C SER A 98 6.20 10.39 24.62
N PRO A 99 5.47 11.48 24.29
CA PRO A 99 4.06 11.35 23.91
C PRO A 99 3.78 10.41 22.73
N GLN A 100 4.80 10.04 21.97
CA GLN A 100 4.74 9.10 20.85
C GLN A 100 5.43 7.75 21.15
N GLY A 101 6.11 7.64 22.25
CA GLY A 101 6.72 6.39 22.71
C GLY A 101 5.65 5.39 23.10
N HIS A 102 5.88 4.11 22.79
CA HIS A 102 4.94 3.05 23.11
C HIS A 102 5.65 1.73 23.39
N LEU A 103 4.96 0.83 24.09
CA LEU A 103 5.50 -0.46 24.50
C LEU A 103 4.52 -1.60 24.29
N VAL A 104 5.09 -2.78 24.02
CA VAL A 104 4.42 -4.08 24.03
C VAL A 104 5.22 -4.96 24.97
N LYS A 105 4.74 -5.19 26.21
CA LYS A 105 5.55 -5.80 27.26
C LYS A 105 4.78 -6.84 28.05
N SER A 106 5.34 -8.04 28.14
CA SER A 106 4.86 -9.09 29.04
C SER A 106 5.30 -8.80 30.47
N VAL A 107 4.40 -8.90 31.41
CA VAL A 107 4.65 -8.61 32.83
C VAL A 107 4.04 -9.69 33.74
N GLN A 108 4.58 -9.83 34.94
CA GLN A 108 3.94 -10.59 35.98
C GLN A 108 3.05 -9.68 36.82
N SER A 109 1.75 -9.98 36.87
CA SER A 109 0.78 -9.22 37.67
C SER A 109 -0.19 -10.14 38.35
N GLN A 110 -0.32 -10.02 39.66
CA GLN A 110 -1.20 -10.85 40.52
C GLN A 110 -1.03 -12.37 40.28
N GLY A 111 0.23 -12.83 40.19
CA GLY A 111 0.57 -14.25 40.02
C GLY A 111 0.35 -14.81 38.59
N ARG A 112 0.05 -13.98 37.60
CA ARG A 112 -0.13 -14.39 36.20
C ARG A 112 0.69 -13.55 35.26
N THR A 113 0.96 -14.09 34.07
CA THR A 113 1.52 -13.31 32.93
C THR A 113 0.40 -12.51 32.27
N ALA A 114 0.59 -11.19 32.16
CA ALA A 114 -0.25 -10.28 31.43
C ALA A 114 0.57 -9.57 30.36
N LEU A 115 -0.09 -9.07 29.32
CA LEU A 115 0.53 -8.25 28.27
C LEU A 115 0.11 -6.79 28.47
N VAL A 116 1.06 -5.87 28.52
CA VAL A 116 0.79 -4.42 28.53
C VAL A 116 1.01 -3.85 27.14
N LEU A 117 -0.01 -3.18 26.61
CA LEU A 117 0.01 -2.41 25.37
C LEU A 117 -0.16 -0.94 25.76
N GLY A 118 0.95 -0.22 25.93
CA GLY A 118 0.92 1.10 26.53
C GLY A 118 1.67 2.16 25.76
N GLY A 119 1.38 3.42 26.07
CA GLY A 119 2.02 4.56 25.43
C GLY A 119 2.14 5.78 26.32
N GLY A 120 3.02 6.71 25.94
CA GLY A 120 3.18 8.01 26.57
C GLY A 120 2.01 8.98 26.33
N SER A 121 1.06 8.59 25.46
CA SER A 121 -0.22 9.25 25.21
C SER A 121 -1.28 8.23 24.82
N PRO A 122 -2.58 8.57 24.83
CA PRO A 122 -3.64 7.67 24.37
C PRO A 122 -3.48 7.20 22.91
N VAL A 123 -2.96 8.05 22.02
CA VAL A 123 -2.65 7.67 20.62
C VAL A 123 -1.49 6.67 20.57
N ALA A 124 -0.49 6.85 21.42
CA ALA A 124 0.63 5.92 21.51
C ALA A 124 0.20 4.55 22.07
N SER A 125 -0.80 4.50 22.98
CA SER A 125 -1.42 3.25 23.42
C SER A 125 -2.13 2.52 22.27
N LEU A 126 -2.81 3.24 21.37
CA LEU A 126 -3.38 2.67 20.14
C LEU A 126 -2.26 2.15 19.20
N TRP A 127 -1.13 2.87 19.09
CA TRP A 127 0.02 2.38 18.31
C TRP A 127 0.64 1.12 18.91
N ALA A 128 0.62 0.95 20.23
CA ALA A 128 1.05 -0.30 20.87
C ALA A 128 0.17 -1.49 20.44
N VAL A 129 -1.14 -1.30 20.30
CA VAL A 129 -2.06 -2.32 19.77
C VAL A 129 -1.71 -2.68 18.33
N HIS A 130 -1.45 -1.69 17.48
CA HIS A 130 -1.03 -1.96 16.10
C HIS A 130 0.36 -2.61 16.03
N GLU A 131 1.28 -2.24 16.95
CA GLU A 131 2.59 -2.90 17.06
C GLU A 131 2.45 -4.37 17.48
N PHE A 132 1.55 -4.69 18.42
CA PHE A 132 1.24 -6.07 18.76
C PHE A 132 0.75 -6.86 17.55
N GLY A 133 -0.23 -6.34 16.80
CA GLY A 133 -0.70 -6.97 15.56
C GLY A 133 0.42 -7.17 14.54
N TYR A 134 1.28 -6.17 14.37
CA TYR A 134 2.46 -6.26 13.52
C TYR A 134 3.42 -7.37 13.96
N ARG A 135 3.70 -7.51 15.26
CA ARG A 135 4.53 -8.59 15.83
C ARG A 135 3.90 -9.97 15.63
N CYS A 136 2.59 -10.03 15.59
CA CYS A 136 1.82 -11.23 15.25
C CYS A 136 1.71 -11.46 13.73
N GLY A 137 2.40 -10.66 12.90
CA GLY A 137 2.48 -10.84 11.46
C GLY A 137 1.45 -10.06 10.63
N ILE A 138 0.55 -9.28 11.23
CA ILE A 138 -0.32 -8.38 10.46
C ILE A 138 0.54 -7.33 9.76
N ARG A 139 0.23 -7.05 8.51
CA ARG A 139 0.81 -5.94 7.77
C ARG A 139 -0.26 -4.92 7.41
N HIS A 140 -0.03 -3.67 7.82
CA HIS A 140 -0.89 -2.55 7.50
C HIS A 140 -0.45 -1.98 6.15
N LEU A 141 -1.32 -2.11 5.13
CA LEU A 141 -1.14 -1.51 3.82
C LEU A 141 -2.07 -0.30 3.68
N LEU A 142 -1.80 0.55 2.70
CA LEU A 142 -2.62 1.76 2.47
C LEU A 142 -4.09 1.47 2.13
N HIS A 143 -4.38 0.24 1.62
CA HIS A 143 -5.73 -0.20 1.26
C HIS A 143 -6.40 -1.11 2.29
N GLY A 144 -5.72 -1.48 3.37
CA GLY A 144 -6.27 -2.37 4.39
C GLY A 144 -5.21 -3.23 5.07
N ASP A 145 -5.65 -4.03 6.02
CA ASP A 145 -4.79 -4.92 6.76
C ASP A 145 -4.66 -6.27 6.06
N PHE A 146 -3.45 -6.78 6.00
CA PHE A 146 -3.14 -8.12 5.54
C PHE A 146 -2.79 -9.01 6.73
N PRO A 147 -3.56 -10.06 7.01
CA PRO A 147 -3.23 -11.05 8.04
C PRO A 147 -2.04 -11.89 7.57
N PRO A 148 -1.24 -12.45 8.52
CA PRO A 148 -0.17 -13.36 8.16
C PRO A 148 -0.75 -14.65 7.56
N LEU A 149 -0.04 -15.23 6.60
CA LEU A 149 -0.40 -16.52 6.00
C LEU A 149 -0.34 -17.68 7.01
N GLU A 150 0.63 -17.64 7.89
CA GLU A 150 0.76 -18.55 9.01
C GLU A 150 0.37 -17.82 10.28
N LYS A 151 -0.77 -18.20 10.83
CA LYS A 151 -1.23 -17.62 12.09
C LYS A 151 -0.32 -18.11 13.22
N PRO A 152 0.27 -17.18 14.00
CA PRO A 152 1.09 -17.58 15.16
C PRO A 152 0.20 -18.20 16.25
N ALA A 153 0.80 -18.99 17.12
CA ALA A 153 0.12 -19.43 18.34
C ALA A 153 -0.17 -18.22 19.25
N PHE A 154 -1.34 -18.21 19.88
CA PHE A 154 -1.69 -17.15 20.82
C PHE A 154 -0.80 -17.21 22.07
N THR A 155 -0.19 -16.10 22.43
CA THR A 155 0.55 -15.92 23.68
C THR A 155 0.51 -14.46 24.13
N VAL A 156 0.56 -14.26 25.43
CA VAL A 156 0.78 -12.95 26.09
C VAL A 156 2.19 -12.86 26.69
N ALA A 157 2.99 -13.91 26.56
CA ALA A 157 4.36 -13.99 27.07
C ALA A 157 5.40 -13.72 25.96
N GLY A 158 6.59 -13.29 26.37
CA GLY A 158 7.74 -13.14 25.49
C GLY A 158 7.86 -11.79 24.77
N PHE A 159 7.00 -10.84 25.06
CA PHE A 159 7.10 -9.48 24.52
C PHE A 159 7.92 -8.58 25.45
N ASP A 160 8.92 -7.91 24.90
CA ASP A 160 9.69 -6.84 25.56
C ASP A 160 10.12 -5.81 24.49
N VAL A 161 9.18 -4.97 24.11
CA VAL A 161 9.35 -3.98 23.04
C VAL A 161 9.06 -2.61 23.59
N VAL A 162 10.00 -1.69 23.44
CA VAL A 162 9.82 -0.26 23.68
C VAL A 162 10.27 0.48 22.44
N LEU A 163 9.42 1.34 21.91
CA LEU A 163 9.66 2.11 20.69
C LEU A 163 9.53 3.60 20.98
N GLU A 164 10.59 4.34 20.66
CA GLU A 164 10.61 5.81 20.67
C GLU A 164 10.84 6.33 19.26
N PRO A 165 10.10 7.36 18.83
CA PRO A 165 10.29 7.92 17.50
C PRO A 165 11.61 8.67 17.38
N ARG A 166 12.33 8.45 16.30
CA ARG A 166 13.49 9.24 15.89
C ARG A 166 13.12 10.37 14.95
N VAL A 167 11.93 10.28 14.36
CA VAL A 167 11.30 11.34 13.57
C VAL A 167 9.88 11.51 14.08
N GLU A 168 9.65 12.62 14.80
CA GLU A 168 8.37 12.84 15.49
C GLU A 168 7.25 13.29 14.53
N ARG A 169 7.59 14.07 13.51
CA ARG A 169 6.62 14.68 12.59
C ARG A 169 6.66 13.92 11.25
N ARG A 170 5.67 13.05 11.07
CA ARG A 170 5.55 12.14 9.92
C ARG A 170 4.28 12.49 9.15
N GLY A 171 4.42 13.30 8.11
CA GLY A 171 3.32 13.81 7.31
C GLY A 171 3.08 12.98 6.05
N TRP A 172 1.85 13.03 5.58
CA TRP A 172 1.40 12.40 4.33
C TRP A 172 0.57 13.38 3.52
N SER A 173 0.86 13.52 2.23
CA SER A 173 0.12 14.36 1.29
C SER A 173 -0.09 13.62 -0.03
N ALA A 174 -1.36 13.41 -0.40
CA ALA A 174 -1.75 12.72 -1.64
C ALA A 174 -2.38 13.67 -2.68
N PHE A 175 -2.44 14.96 -2.38
CA PHE A 175 -3.03 15.98 -3.24
C PHE A 175 -2.00 16.47 -4.27
N ASN A 176 -2.30 16.36 -5.55
CA ASN A 176 -1.38 16.68 -6.64
C ASN A 176 -2.05 17.43 -7.82
N GLY A 177 -3.32 17.80 -7.70
CA GLY A 177 -4.06 18.53 -8.72
C GLY A 177 -4.48 17.70 -9.94
N GLN A 178 -4.35 16.38 -9.88
CA GLN A 178 -4.65 15.46 -10.99
C GLN A 178 -5.88 14.60 -10.69
N ALA A 179 -6.48 14.03 -11.73
CA ALA A 179 -7.59 13.09 -11.59
C ALA A 179 -7.24 11.82 -10.80
N PHE A 180 -5.97 11.46 -10.76
CA PHE A 180 -5.44 10.36 -9.95
C PHE A 180 -4.95 10.78 -8.55
N GLY A 181 -5.09 12.06 -8.20
CA GLY A 181 -4.80 12.58 -6.88
C GLY A 181 -5.96 12.38 -5.90
N ALA A 182 -5.68 12.69 -4.63
CA ALA A 182 -6.69 12.60 -3.57
C ALA A 182 -7.85 13.60 -3.73
N GLU A 183 -7.74 14.55 -4.63
CA GLU A 183 -8.83 15.45 -5.03
C GLU A 183 -10.04 14.72 -5.61
N ALA A 184 -9.82 13.57 -6.23
CA ALA A 184 -10.88 12.76 -6.82
C ALA A 184 -11.54 11.77 -5.84
N TRP A 185 -11.01 11.65 -4.62
CA TRP A 185 -11.45 10.66 -3.65
C TRP A 185 -12.72 11.08 -2.91
N SER A 186 -13.56 10.09 -2.61
CA SER A 186 -14.68 10.26 -1.68
C SER A 186 -14.19 10.42 -0.23
N VAL A 187 -15.03 10.98 0.63
CA VAL A 187 -14.76 11.06 2.08
C VAL A 187 -14.51 9.67 2.67
N ALA A 188 -15.23 8.65 2.19
CA ALA A 188 -15.04 7.27 2.64
C ALA A 188 -13.65 6.71 2.27
N GLU A 189 -13.12 7.03 1.08
CA GLU A 189 -11.77 6.64 0.67
C GLU A 189 -10.70 7.36 1.51
N HIS A 190 -10.87 8.65 1.77
CA HIS A 190 -10.02 9.40 2.70
C HIS A 190 -10.02 8.79 4.10
N THR A 191 -11.20 8.46 4.63
CA THR A 191 -11.33 7.86 5.97
C THR A 191 -10.58 6.53 6.06
N ARG A 192 -10.69 5.67 5.03
CA ARG A 192 -9.94 4.40 4.98
C ARG A 192 -8.43 4.63 4.96
N LEU A 193 -7.95 5.55 4.13
CA LEU A 193 -6.53 5.88 4.09
C LEU A 193 -6.03 6.41 5.44
N PHE A 194 -6.75 7.35 6.06
CA PHE A 194 -6.35 7.94 7.34
C PHE A 194 -6.28 6.89 8.45
N THR A 195 -7.21 5.94 8.47
CA THR A 195 -7.15 4.80 9.38
C THR A 195 -5.87 3.98 9.16
N GLN A 196 -5.48 3.71 7.91
CA GLN A 196 -4.25 2.97 7.62
C GLN A 196 -2.98 3.79 7.96
N LEU A 197 -2.98 5.10 7.71
CA LEU A 197 -1.88 5.99 8.10
C LEU A 197 -1.69 6.01 9.62
N ALA A 198 -2.77 6.04 10.39
CA ALA A 198 -2.70 5.95 11.85
C ALA A 198 -2.10 4.61 12.32
N LYS A 199 -2.49 3.49 11.69
CA LYS A 199 -1.90 2.16 11.95
C LYS A 199 -0.42 2.11 11.59
N LEU A 200 -0.02 2.80 10.53
CA LEU A 200 1.37 2.99 10.12
C LEU A 200 2.10 4.06 10.96
N LYS A 201 1.47 4.61 11.99
CA LYS A 201 2.04 5.59 12.92
C LYS A 201 2.45 6.91 12.25
N PHE A 202 1.83 7.30 11.14
CA PHE A 202 1.91 8.67 10.65
C PHE A 202 1.23 9.60 11.65
N THR A 203 1.69 10.85 11.72
CA THR A 203 1.20 11.82 12.71
C THR A 203 0.39 12.94 12.08
N HIS A 204 0.64 13.25 10.81
CA HIS A 204 0.02 14.37 10.12
C HIS A 204 -0.51 13.96 8.76
N VAL A 205 -1.61 14.61 8.36
CA VAL A 205 -2.03 14.71 6.96
C VAL A 205 -1.92 16.16 6.53
N VAL A 206 -1.35 16.38 5.36
CA VAL A 206 -1.19 17.72 4.79
C VAL A 206 -2.23 17.89 3.68
N LEU A 207 -3.16 18.82 3.92
CA LEU A 207 -4.22 19.17 2.98
C LEU A 207 -3.90 20.50 2.30
N PRO A 208 -4.29 20.70 1.03
CA PRO A 208 -4.16 22.00 0.38
C PRO A 208 -5.04 23.05 1.06
N ALA A 209 -4.65 24.31 0.97
CA ALA A 209 -5.45 25.43 1.49
C ALA A 209 -6.79 25.56 0.75
N THR A 210 -6.76 25.30 -0.55
CA THR A 210 -7.92 25.25 -1.43
C THR A 210 -7.83 23.99 -2.29
N LEU A 211 -8.96 23.31 -2.49
CA LEU A 211 -9.03 22.18 -3.40
C LEU A 211 -9.11 22.68 -4.83
N THR A 212 -8.18 22.27 -5.66
CA THR A 212 -8.29 22.44 -7.10
C THR A 212 -9.36 21.47 -7.62
N PRO A 213 -10.40 21.96 -8.30
CA PRO A 213 -11.37 21.09 -8.92
C PRO A 213 -10.72 20.20 -9.97
N VAL A 214 -10.90 18.89 -9.86
CA VAL A 214 -10.60 17.98 -10.96
C VAL A 214 -11.76 18.06 -11.95
N ALA A 215 -11.46 18.34 -13.22
CA ALA A 215 -12.47 18.35 -14.27
C ALA A 215 -13.11 16.96 -14.39
N ALA A 216 -14.43 16.93 -14.65
CA ALA A 216 -15.10 15.68 -14.96
C ALA A 216 -14.53 15.07 -16.26
N LEU A 217 -14.15 13.79 -16.20
CA LEU A 217 -13.57 13.05 -17.32
C LEU A 217 -14.60 12.06 -17.88
N ARG A 218 -14.75 12.01 -19.19
CA ARG A 218 -15.67 11.06 -19.83
C ARG A 218 -15.18 9.63 -19.68
N VAL A 219 -16.08 8.73 -19.28
CA VAL A 219 -15.83 7.28 -19.14
C VAL A 219 -16.98 6.45 -19.72
N ASP A 220 -17.78 7.02 -20.58
CA ASP A 220 -18.89 6.38 -21.29
C ASP A 220 -18.46 5.70 -22.60
N GLY A 221 -19.41 5.03 -23.26
CA GLY A 221 -19.19 4.39 -24.56
C GLY A 221 -18.17 3.25 -24.51
N ASP A 222 -17.29 3.21 -25.49
CA ASP A 222 -16.25 2.17 -25.65
C ASP A 222 -14.97 2.47 -24.85
N THR A 223 -15.10 3.13 -23.70
CA THR A 223 -13.98 3.44 -22.82
C THR A 223 -13.30 2.14 -22.35
N PRO A 224 -12.02 1.89 -22.70
CA PRO A 224 -11.28 0.76 -22.14
C PRO A 224 -11.29 0.79 -20.61
N GLY A 225 -11.42 -0.38 -19.99
CA GLY A 225 -11.49 -0.47 -18.54
C GLY A 225 -12.83 0.00 -17.92
N ARG A 226 -13.89 0.22 -18.71
CA ARG A 226 -15.20 0.72 -18.27
C ARG A 226 -15.80 0.00 -17.04
N LYS A 227 -15.50 -1.28 -16.88
CA LYS A 227 -15.98 -2.10 -15.74
C LYS A 227 -15.71 -1.47 -14.37
N VAL A 228 -14.62 -0.68 -14.23
CA VAL A 228 -14.24 -0.09 -12.93
C VAL A 228 -15.05 1.15 -12.55
N PHE A 229 -15.84 1.69 -13.49
CA PHE A 229 -16.67 2.88 -13.26
C PHE A 229 -18.13 2.55 -12.91
N GLY A 230 -18.50 1.27 -12.83
CA GLY A 230 -19.84 0.86 -12.36
C GLY A 230 -21.01 1.40 -13.20
N GLY A 231 -20.79 1.70 -14.50
CA GLY A 231 -21.81 2.28 -15.37
C GLY A 231 -21.88 3.82 -15.37
N ALA A 232 -21.05 4.50 -14.61
CA ALA A 232 -20.95 5.96 -14.65
C ALA A 232 -20.56 6.45 -16.06
N ARG A 233 -21.03 7.64 -16.45
CA ARG A 233 -20.67 8.27 -17.71
C ARG A 233 -19.49 9.23 -17.59
N GLN A 234 -19.25 9.70 -16.37
CA GLN A 234 -18.16 10.61 -16.02
C GLN A 234 -17.47 10.12 -14.77
N PHE A 235 -16.18 10.37 -14.70
CA PHE A 235 -15.38 10.22 -13.47
C PHE A 235 -15.14 11.59 -12.88
N GLU A 236 -15.60 11.77 -11.67
CA GLU A 236 -15.47 13.00 -10.89
C GLU A 236 -15.55 12.67 -9.39
N ASN A 237 -15.23 13.63 -8.54
CA ASN A 237 -15.47 13.49 -7.12
C ASN A 237 -16.96 13.62 -6.81
N ALA A 238 -17.60 12.54 -6.44
CA ALA A 238 -19.04 12.50 -6.12
C ALA A 238 -19.41 13.24 -4.81
N ASP A 239 -18.44 13.43 -3.91
CA ASP A 239 -18.67 14.04 -2.58
C ASP A 239 -18.42 15.56 -2.55
N ARG A 240 -18.28 16.20 -3.71
CA ARG A 240 -18.02 17.63 -3.79
C ARG A 240 -19.20 18.46 -3.28
N GLY A 241 -19.03 18.96 -2.05
CA GLY A 241 -19.86 19.98 -1.44
C GLY A 241 -18.97 20.94 -0.65
N GLU A 242 -19.54 22.04 -0.19
CA GLU A 242 -18.83 23.00 0.67
C GLU A 242 -18.33 22.36 1.98
N ASP A 243 -18.95 21.28 2.41
CA ASP A 243 -18.61 20.52 3.60
C ASP A 243 -17.53 19.45 3.38
N PHE A 244 -17.02 19.24 2.16
CA PHE A 244 -16.06 18.19 1.85
C PHE A 244 -14.77 18.30 2.68
N LEU A 245 -14.10 19.47 2.68
CA LEU A 245 -12.89 19.67 3.49
C LEU A 245 -13.15 19.55 5.00
N PRO A 246 -14.22 20.13 5.58
CA PRO A 246 -14.60 19.87 6.97
C PRO A 246 -14.75 18.38 7.29
N ARG A 247 -15.40 17.60 6.43
CA ARG A 247 -15.59 16.15 6.62
C ARG A 247 -14.25 15.38 6.58
N ILE A 248 -13.35 15.71 5.66
CA ILE A 248 -12.01 15.12 5.59
C ILE A 248 -11.21 15.45 6.85
N LYS A 249 -11.26 16.71 7.31
CA LYS A 249 -10.58 17.13 8.57
C LYS A 249 -11.10 16.34 9.76
N ALA A 250 -12.42 16.18 9.86
CA ALA A 250 -13.04 15.40 10.93
C ALA A 250 -12.63 13.93 10.88
N ALA A 251 -12.57 13.32 9.68
CA ALA A 251 -12.13 11.95 9.50
C ALA A 251 -10.65 11.75 9.90
N ALA A 252 -9.77 12.70 9.56
CA ALA A 252 -8.37 12.66 9.97
C ALA A 252 -8.21 12.76 11.50
N ALA A 253 -8.93 13.69 12.12
CA ALA A 253 -8.93 13.86 13.58
C ALA A 253 -9.46 12.61 14.30
N ALA A 254 -10.53 12.00 13.78
CA ALA A 254 -11.07 10.75 14.33
C ALA A 254 -10.08 9.58 14.25
N ALA A 255 -9.19 9.57 13.25
CA ALA A 255 -8.09 8.62 13.14
C ALA A 255 -6.87 8.98 14.03
N GLY A 256 -6.92 10.07 14.79
CA GLY A 256 -5.82 10.54 15.63
C GLY A 256 -4.71 11.28 14.88
N LEU A 257 -4.96 11.72 13.64
CA LEU A 257 -4.00 12.46 12.83
C LEU A 257 -4.17 13.98 13.01
N VAL A 258 -3.04 14.69 13.06
CA VAL A 258 -3.02 16.15 13.05
C VAL A 258 -3.22 16.64 11.61
N VAL A 259 -4.19 17.53 11.41
CA VAL A 259 -4.41 18.14 10.10
C VAL A 259 -3.56 19.40 9.95
N GLN A 260 -2.66 19.40 8.98
CA GLN A 260 -1.91 20.55 8.55
C GLN A 260 -2.48 21.08 7.23
N VAL A 261 -2.78 22.36 7.16
CA VAL A 261 -3.24 23.00 5.92
C VAL A 261 -2.09 23.76 5.27
N GLY A 262 -1.89 23.56 3.99
CA GLY A 262 -0.81 24.17 3.22
C GLY A 262 0.53 23.46 3.42
N VAL A 263 1.51 24.15 3.99
CA VAL A 263 2.86 23.63 4.21
C VAL A 263 3.01 23.19 5.66
N MET A 264 3.68 22.09 5.91
CA MET A 264 4.10 21.67 7.25
C MET A 264 5.46 22.34 7.55
N PRO A 265 5.50 23.37 8.43
CA PRO A 265 6.72 24.16 8.64
C PRO A 265 7.89 23.30 9.13
N GLY A 266 9.08 23.49 8.56
CA GLY A 266 10.30 22.77 8.94
C GLY A 266 10.34 21.29 8.54
N ALA A 267 9.33 20.79 7.83
CA ALA A 267 9.35 19.43 7.29
C ALA A 267 10.00 19.37 5.91
N THR A 268 10.73 18.30 5.65
CA THR A 268 11.30 18.01 4.34
C THR A 268 10.26 17.23 3.50
N GLU A 269 10.02 17.67 2.29
CA GLU A 269 9.24 16.86 1.34
C GLU A 269 10.10 15.69 0.86
N ILE A 270 9.52 14.49 0.91
CA ILE A 270 10.16 13.25 0.45
C ILE A 270 9.26 12.55 -0.57
N THR A 271 9.86 11.99 -1.60
CA THR A 271 9.14 11.30 -2.67
C THR A 271 9.82 9.97 -3.03
N PRO A 272 9.04 8.93 -3.37
CA PRO A 272 9.58 7.64 -3.78
C PRO A 272 10.08 7.60 -5.23
N GLY A 273 10.13 8.76 -5.90
CA GLY A 273 10.53 8.83 -7.31
C GLY A 273 10.86 10.26 -7.76
N PRO A 274 11.32 10.41 -9.01
CA PRO A 274 11.80 11.69 -9.51
C PRO A 274 10.68 12.68 -9.87
N ALA A 275 9.41 12.25 -9.89
CA ALA A 275 8.28 13.09 -10.28
C ALA A 275 7.32 13.32 -9.11
N ASN A 276 6.82 14.55 -8.98
CA ASN A 276 5.78 14.91 -8.00
C ASN A 276 4.37 14.45 -8.42
N ALA A 277 4.17 14.14 -9.70
CA ALA A 277 2.98 13.52 -10.24
C ALA A 277 3.40 12.54 -11.35
N SER A 278 2.84 11.34 -11.36
CA SER A 278 3.15 10.32 -12.37
C SER A 278 2.06 9.27 -12.40
N VAL A 279 1.64 8.86 -13.60
CA VAL A 279 0.83 7.65 -13.79
C VAL A 279 1.73 6.40 -13.80
N LEU A 280 3.02 6.58 -14.07
CA LEU A 280 3.99 5.50 -14.07
C LEU A 280 4.41 5.14 -12.63
N PRO A 281 4.68 3.86 -12.36
CA PRO A 281 5.06 3.39 -11.03
C PRO A 281 6.33 4.05 -10.48
N GLN A 282 6.34 4.37 -9.17
CA GLN A 282 7.43 5.03 -8.46
C GLN A 282 7.84 4.19 -7.24
N PHE A 283 9.04 3.57 -7.25
CA PHE A 283 9.47 2.59 -6.23
C PHE A 283 10.88 2.82 -5.67
N ASN A 284 11.41 4.04 -5.69
CA ASN A 284 12.80 4.27 -5.29
C ASN A 284 12.95 4.34 -3.76
N LEU A 285 13.03 3.17 -3.11
CA LEU A 285 13.22 3.05 -1.66
C LEU A 285 14.60 3.54 -1.20
N GLU A 286 15.64 3.43 -2.03
CA GLU A 286 16.98 3.93 -1.70
C GLU A 286 16.99 5.46 -1.63
N THR A 287 16.30 6.12 -2.56
CA THR A 287 16.11 7.58 -2.49
C THR A 287 15.37 7.99 -1.22
N LEU A 288 14.29 7.26 -0.85
CA LEU A 288 13.58 7.52 0.40
C LEU A 288 14.47 7.32 1.63
N ALA A 289 15.32 6.30 1.63
CA ALA A 289 16.27 6.06 2.73
C ALA A 289 17.26 7.21 2.88
N ALA A 290 17.83 7.70 1.77
CA ALA A 290 18.73 8.84 1.78
C ALA A 290 18.03 10.13 2.25
N GLN A 291 16.82 10.40 1.75
CA GLN A 291 16.03 11.57 2.16
C GLN A 291 15.68 11.51 3.66
N LEU A 292 15.27 10.35 4.17
CA LEU A 292 14.93 10.17 5.58
C LEU A 292 16.17 10.33 6.48
N GLN A 293 17.34 9.89 6.03
CA GLN A 293 18.58 10.09 6.75
C GLN A 293 18.89 11.59 6.89
N ALA A 294 18.70 12.38 5.85
CA ALA A 294 18.84 13.83 5.92
C ALA A 294 17.87 14.49 6.90
N VAL A 295 16.62 14.00 7.01
CA VAL A 295 15.65 14.45 8.02
C VAL A 295 16.14 14.19 9.44
N ARG A 296 16.74 13.02 9.71
CA ARG A 296 17.22 12.61 11.04
C ARG A 296 18.38 13.47 11.56
N THR A 297 19.15 14.08 10.67
CA THR A 297 20.27 14.97 11.06
C THR A 297 19.78 16.33 11.56
N ASN A 298 18.50 16.66 11.41
CA ASN A 298 17.90 17.92 11.86
C ASN A 298 16.84 17.64 12.97
N PRO A 299 17.22 17.67 14.25
CA PRO A 299 16.30 17.45 15.35
C PRO A 299 15.11 18.42 15.31
N GLY A 300 13.89 17.89 15.47
CA GLY A 300 12.64 18.66 15.36
C GLY A 300 12.13 18.85 13.93
N ALA A 301 12.94 18.52 12.92
CA ALA A 301 12.44 18.38 11.56
C ALA A 301 11.50 17.19 11.46
N GLY A 302 10.68 17.20 10.44
CA GLY A 302 9.82 16.09 10.07
C GLY A 302 9.88 15.88 8.58
N PHE A 303 9.08 14.99 8.08
CA PHE A 303 8.90 14.83 6.65
C PHE A 303 7.42 14.90 6.25
N VAL A 304 7.20 15.24 5.00
CA VAL A 304 5.91 15.05 4.31
C VAL A 304 6.17 14.13 3.13
N ALA A 305 5.62 12.92 3.19
CA ALA A 305 5.64 12.01 2.05
C ALA A 305 4.66 12.53 0.99
N ARG A 306 5.20 12.94 -0.16
CA ARG A 306 4.41 13.26 -1.35
C ARG A 306 4.05 11.97 -2.05
N VAL A 307 2.76 11.76 -2.23
CA VAL A 307 2.19 10.52 -2.71
C VAL A 307 1.51 10.74 -4.05
N ILE A 308 1.65 9.76 -4.93
CA ILE A 308 1.06 9.82 -6.26
C ILE A 308 -0.10 8.84 -6.36
N ILE A 309 0.18 7.56 -6.41
CA ILE A 309 -0.83 6.50 -6.45
C ILE A 309 -0.59 5.58 -5.25
N PRO A 310 -1.50 5.55 -4.27
CA PRO A 310 -1.26 4.82 -3.01
C PRO A 310 -0.95 3.34 -3.18
N GLY A 311 -1.54 2.68 -4.19
CA GLY A 311 -1.31 1.27 -4.45
C GLY A 311 0.15 0.92 -4.73
N ASP A 312 0.89 1.81 -5.39
CA ASP A 312 2.32 1.65 -5.67
C ASP A 312 3.19 1.81 -4.40
N LEU A 313 2.67 2.46 -3.36
CA LEU A 313 3.46 3.02 -2.27
C LEU A 313 3.40 2.23 -0.96
N ASN A 314 2.82 1.02 -0.97
CA ASN A 314 2.77 0.20 0.24
C ASN A 314 4.16 -0.07 0.84
N ALA A 315 5.15 -0.41 0.02
CA ALA A 315 6.53 -0.63 0.46
C ALA A 315 7.17 0.66 1.00
N SER A 316 6.91 1.80 0.36
CA SER A 316 7.40 3.11 0.78
C SER A 316 6.79 3.54 2.12
N ALA A 317 5.48 3.40 2.28
CA ALA A 317 4.77 3.73 3.51
C ALA A 317 5.23 2.84 4.67
N HIS A 318 5.41 1.54 4.42
CA HIS A 318 5.94 0.60 5.39
C HIS A 318 7.37 0.98 5.82
N PHE A 319 8.25 1.24 4.85
CA PHE A 319 9.62 1.67 5.13
C PHE A 319 9.63 2.93 6.01
N LEU A 320 8.92 3.99 5.61
CA LEU A 320 8.87 5.26 6.35
C LEU A 320 8.31 5.08 7.76
N SER A 321 7.27 4.27 7.90
CA SER A 321 6.67 3.91 9.18
C SER A 321 7.68 3.27 10.13
N ARG A 322 8.38 2.23 9.67
CA ARG A 322 9.32 1.47 10.49
C ARG A 322 10.64 2.23 10.73
N ALA A 323 11.17 2.85 9.70
CA ALA A 323 12.42 3.62 9.77
C ALA A 323 12.31 4.85 10.66
N ALA A 324 11.12 5.42 10.87
CA ALA A 324 10.91 6.50 11.83
C ALA A 324 11.20 6.11 13.29
N PHE A 325 11.21 4.82 13.61
CA PHE A 325 11.50 4.27 14.95
C PHE A 325 12.81 3.47 15.00
N THR A 326 13.32 2.99 13.86
CA THR A 326 14.49 2.12 13.77
C THR A 326 15.61 2.81 13.01
N GLU A 327 16.80 2.95 13.61
CA GLU A 327 17.88 3.75 13.04
C GLU A 327 18.48 3.17 11.75
N GLN A 328 18.71 1.89 11.73
CA GLN A 328 19.50 1.23 10.68
C GLN A 328 18.64 0.30 9.78
N LEU A 329 17.36 0.63 9.61
CA LEU A 329 16.52 -0.16 8.71
C LEU A 329 16.88 0.14 7.25
N THR A 330 17.32 -0.88 6.53
CA THR A 330 17.57 -0.79 5.08
C THR A 330 16.28 -0.98 4.28
N ALA A 331 16.28 -0.53 3.02
CA ALA A 331 15.17 -0.76 2.09
C ALA A 331 14.88 -2.27 1.91
N ALA A 332 15.93 -3.08 1.78
CA ALA A 332 15.80 -4.54 1.64
C ALA A 332 15.16 -5.19 2.88
N GLN A 333 15.61 -4.81 4.09
CA GLN A 333 15.01 -5.30 5.33
C GLN A 333 13.53 -4.90 5.46
N ALA A 334 13.17 -3.67 5.06
CA ALA A 334 11.79 -3.21 5.11
C ALA A 334 10.88 -3.96 4.13
N VAL A 335 11.37 -4.26 2.92
CA VAL A 335 10.61 -5.07 1.95
C VAL A 335 10.47 -6.50 2.45
N SER A 336 11.53 -7.13 2.93
CA SER A 336 11.47 -8.48 3.50
C SER A 336 10.51 -8.56 4.68
N ASP A 337 10.58 -7.59 5.60
CA ASP A 337 9.69 -7.49 6.75
C ASP A 337 8.21 -7.31 6.34
N LEU A 338 7.94 -6.50 5.32
CA LEU A 338 6.59 -6.33 4.79
C LEU A 338 6.07 -7.61 4.13
N VAL A 339 6.88 -8.21 3.27
CA VAL A 339 6.44 -9.20 2.29
C VAL A 339 6.42 -10.63 2.86
N THR A 340 7.42 -11.00 3.66
CA THR A 340 7.55 -12.38 4.15
C THR A 340 6.32 -12.90 4.91
N PRO A 341 5.68 -12.15 5.83
CA PRO A 341 4.49 -12.63 6.52
C PRO A 341 3.27 -12.81 5.61
N ILE A 342 3.14 -12.01 4.55
CA ILE A 342 1.97 -12.02 3.66
C ILE A 342 2.17 -12.84 2.39
N CYS A 343 3.40 -13.03 1.92
CA CYS A 343 3.69 -13.71 0.65
C CYS A 343 4.44 -15.04 0.83
N GLY A 344 5.08 -15.26 1.97
CA GLY A 344 5.99 -16.37 2.21
C GLY A 344 7.45 -15.99 1.96
N LYS A 345 8.35 -16.89 2.31
CA LYS A 345 9.79 -16.74 2.11
C LYS A 345 10.15 -16.75 0.61
N GLU A 346 11.27 -16.15 0.27
CA GLU A 346 11.87 -16.12 -1.10
C GLU A 346 11.10 -15.29 -2.14
N VAL A 347 10.04 -14.58 -1.71
CA VAL A 347 9.27 -13.67 -2.58
C VAL A 347 9.85 -12.25 -2.52
N ASP A 348 10.37 -11.86 -1.36
CA ASP A 348 10.91 -10.54 -1.06
C ASP A 348 12.07 -10.11 -1.96
N GLU A 349 13.03 -11.01 -2.23
CA GLU A 349 14.14 -10.74 -3.16
C GLU A 349 13.65 -10.39 -4.57
N ARG A 350 12.61 -11.10 -5.05
CA ARG A 350 12.02 -10.86 -6.37
C ARG A 350 11.30 -9.51 -6.44
N LEU A 351 10.53 -9.19 -5.40
CA LEU A 351 9.85 -7.90 -5.31
C LEU A 351 10.85 -6.76 -5.23
N LEU A 352 11.86 -6.86 -4.36
CA LEU A 352 12.90 -5.85 -4.22
C LEU A 352 13.63 -5.62 -5.55
N LYS A 353 13.99 -6.69 -6.25
CA LYS A 353 14.62 -6.62 -7.57
C LYS A 353 13.73 -5.94 -8.58
N GLY A 354 12.44 -6.31 -8.66
CA GLY A 354 11.48 -5.69 -9.56
C GLY A 354 11.27 -4.21 -9.29
N PHE A 355 11.15 -3.80 -8.02
CA PHE A 355 11.06 -2.40 -7.61
C PHE A 355 12.30 -1.61 -7.99
N GLY A 356 13.50 -2.16 -7.77
CA GLY A 356 14.76 -1.52 -8.15
C GLY A 356 14.90 -1.34 -9.68
N ILE A 357 14.44 -2.31 -10.47
CA ILE A 357 14.42 -2.19 -11.95
C ILE A 357 13.42 -1.11 -12.39
N ALA A 358 12.21 -1.09 -11.81
CA ALA A 358 11.20 -0.07 -12.12
C ALA A 358 11.68 1.34 -11.71
N ALA A 359 12.41 1.48 -10.60
CA ALA A 359 13.02 2.75 -10.20
C ALA A 359 14.04 3.26 -11.24
N LYS A 360 14.84 2.37 -11.86
CA LYS A 360 15.75 2.74 -12.96
C LYS A 360 14.98 3.22 -14.19
N ALA A 361 13.88 2.56 -14.56
CA ALA A 361 13.04 2.99 -15.66
C ALA A 361 12.44 4.40 -15.41
N ALA A 362 11.92 4.65 -14.21
CA ALA A 362 11.39 5.95 -13.83
C ALA A 362 12.46 7.06 -13.87
N ALA A 363 13.68 6.78 -13.40
CA ALA A 363 14.80 7.72 -13.45
C ALA A 363 15.22 8.03 -14.89
N LEU A 364 15.25 7.02 -15.75
CA LEU A 364 15.59 7.17 -17.17
C LEU A 364 14.57 8.08 -17.90
N ILE A 365 13.27 7.86 -17.64
CA ILE A 365 12.20 8.69 -18.20
C ILE A 365 12.32 10.13 -17.69
N ALA A 366 12.51 10.33 -16.39
CA ALA A 366 12.63 11.66 -15.81
C ALA A 366 13.84 12.45 -16.36
N ALA A 367 14.94 11.77 -16.65
CA ALA A 367 16.14 12.39 -17.21
C ALA A 367 15.99 12.81 -18.69
N ASN A 368 15.11 12.13 -19.44
CA ASN A 368 14.97 12.35 -20.89
C ASN A 368 13.69 13.09 -21.27
N ASP A 369 12.54 12.67 -20.76
CA ASP A 369 11.24 13.26 -21.06
C ASP A 369 10.26 13.09 -19.88
N PRO A 370 10.35 13.91 -18.84
CA PRO A 370 9.49 13.81 -17.65
C PRO A 370 8.01 14.02 -17.96
N ALA A 371 7.67 14.69 -19.07
CA ALA A 371 6.27 14.91 -19.45
C ALA A 371 5.54 13.61 -19.84
N VAL A 372 6.25 12.56 -20.21
CA VAL A 372 5.68 11.23 -20.45
C VAL A 372 5.04 10.64 -19.21
N ALA A 373 5.53 11.00 -18.02
CA ALA A 373 4.99 10.47 -16.77
C ALA A 373 3.61 11.05 -16.39
N VAL A 374 3.20 12.17 -16.97
CA VAL A 374 1.92 12.85 -16.66
C VAL A 374 1.11 13.02 -17.93
N PRO A 375 0.06 12.22 -18.16
CA PRO A 375 -0.82 12.40 -19.31
C PRO A 375 -1.55 13.73 -19.19
N ALA A 376 -1.31 14.61 -20.19
CA ALA A 376 -1.98 15.88 -20.34
C ALA A 376 -2.59 15.97 -21.74
N ALA A 377 -3.53 16.88 -21.94
CA ALA A 377 -4.11 17.11 -23.24
C ALA A 377 -3.02 17.31 -24.30
N ARG A 378 -3.08 16.55 -25.39
CA ARG A 378 -2.11 16.53 -26.50
C ARG A 378 -0.69 16.01 -26.16
N MET A 379 -0.42 15.56 -24.93
CA MET A 379 0.90 15.05 -24.59
C MET A 379 1.31 13.88 -25.51
N THR A 380 0.42 12.89 -25.68
CA THR A 380 0.67 11.74 -26.54
C THR A 380 0.77 12.17 -28.02
N LEU A 381 -0.08 13.08 -28.46
CA LEU A 381 -0.10 13.55 -29.86
C LEU A 381 1.11 14.40 -30.25
N ARG A 382 1.85 15.00 -29.30
CA ARG A 382 3.08 15.74 -29.64
C ARG A 382 4.12 14.87 -30.35
N HIS A 383 4.12 13.58 -30.08
CA HIS A 383 5.00 12.62 -30.73
C HIS A 383 4.62 12.38 -32.21
N LEU A 384 3.39 12.69 -32.61
CA LEU A 384 3.00 12.68 -34.06
C LEU A 384 3.70 13.76 -34.91
N ALA A 385 4.26 14.77 -34.28
CA ALA A 385 5.06 15.80 -34.95
C ALA A 385 6.55 15.40 -35.03
N ALA A 386 6.94 14.22 -34.60
CA ALA A 386 8.31 13.75 -34.63
C ALA A 386 8.83 13.63 -36.08
N LYS A 387 10.03 14.19 -36.32
CA LYS A 387 10.73 14.12 -37.60
C LYS A 387 11.91 13.16 -37.57
N ALA A 388 12.12 12.47 -36.47
CA ALA A 388 13.16 11.49 -36.25
C ALA A 388 12.58 10.22 -35.65
N ALA A 389 13.31 9.12 -35.78
CA ALA A 389 12.94 7.86 -35.13
C ALA A 389 12.83 8.02 -33.59
N PRO A 390 11.98 7.23 -32.92
CA PRO A 390 11.88 7.27 -31.46
C PRO A 390 13.25 7.09 -30.77
N PRO A 391 13.52 7.81 -29.69
CA PRO A 391 14.81 7.78 -29.02
C PRO A 391 15.08 6.44 -28.33
N ALA A 392 16.33 6.01 -28.28
CA ALA A 392 16.75 4.72 -27.72
C ALA A 392 16.36 4.54 -26.24
N TRP A 393 16.38 5.61 -25.43
CA TRP A 393 15.98 5.55 -24.01
C TRP A 393 14.56 5.03 -23.81
N LEU A 394 13.65 5.26 -24.76
CA LEU A 394 12.27 4.80 -24.65
C LEU A 394 12.18 3.27 -24.77
N THR A 395 12.96 2.68 -25.68
CA THR A 395 13.09 1.21 -25.80
C THR A 395 13.74 0.62 -24.56
N GLU A 396 14.76 1.29 -24.01
CA GLU A 396 15.41 0.86 -22.75
C GLU A 396 14.44 0.90 -21.58
N ALA A 397 13.68 1.98 -21.39
CA ALA A 397 12.67 2.09 -20.35
C ALA A 397 11.60 0.98 -20.44
N LYS A 398 11.11 0.65 -21.65
CA LYS A 398 10.19 -0.47 -21.87
C LYS A 398 10.81 -1.80 -21.47
N THR A 399 12.07 -2.03 -21.84
CA THR A 399 12.80 -3.25 -21.49
C THR A 399 12.93 -3.41 -19.97
N LEU A 400 13.20 -2.31 -19.25
CA LEU A 400 13.25 -2.31 -17.78
C LEU A 400 11.88 -2.65 -17.18
N TYR A 401 10.78 -2.07 -17.67
CA TYR A 401 9.45 -2.43 -17.15
C TYR A 401 9.07 -3.89 -17.46
N ALA A 402 9.43 -4.41 -18.65
CA ALA A 402 9.24 -5.82 -18.95
C ALA A 402 10.03 -6.74 -18.01
N GLN A 403 11.25 -6.38 -17.67
CA GLN A 403 12.08 -7.11 -16.69
C GLN A 403 11.45 -7.04 -15.28
N ALA A 404 11.01 -5.86 -14.84
CA ALA A 404 10.33 -5.69 -13.56
C ALA A 404 9.06 -6.52 -13.47
N MET A 405 8.23 -6.51 -14.50
CA MET A 405 7.03 -7.33 -14.63
C MET A 405 7.35 -8.83 -14.51
N ASN A 406 8.39 -9.31 -15.20
CA ASN A 406 8.83 -10.70 -15.11
C ASN A 406 9.26 -11.10 -13.70
N GLU A 407 9.94 -10.23 -12.93
CA GLU A 407 10.25 -10.50 -11.53
C GLU A 407 8.98 -10.62 -10.67
N MET A 408 7.93 -9.82 -10.94
CA MET A 408 6.64 -9.96 -10.25
C MET A 408 5.96 -11.29 -10.57
N TYR A 409 5.91 -11.71 -11.84
CA TYR A 409 5.32 -12.99 -12.20
C TYR A 409 6.11 -14.18 -11.60
N ARG A 410 7.43 -14.10 -11.55
CA ARG A 410 8.27 -15.10 -10.86
C ARG A 410 8.01 -15.12 -9.35
N ALA A 411 7.80 -13.95 -8.73
CA ALA A 411 7.38 -13.85 -7.35
C ALA A 411 5.99 -14.49 -7.13
N ASN A 412 5.04 -14.23 -8.03
CA ASN A 412 3.68 -14.77 -7.95
C ASN A 412 3.63 -16.30 -8.03
N THR A 413 4.54 -16.95 -8.76
CA THR A 413 4.62 -18.44 -8.81
C THR A 413 5.09 -19.07 -7.51
N ARG A 414 5.79 -18.32 -6.65
CA ARG A 414 6.30 -18.76 -5.35
C ARG A 414 5.41 -18.34 -4.20
N ALA A 415 4.61 -17.32 -4.41
CA ALA A 415 3.74 -16.76 -3.38
C ALA A 415 2.57 -17.70 -3.07
N ARG A 416 2.16 -17.69 -1.81
CA ARG A 416 0.93 -18.38 -1.38
C ARG A 416 -0.32 -17.69 -1.94
N ASP A 417 -1.41 -18.45 -2.09
CA ASP A 417 -2.61 -17.97 -2.77
C ASP A 417 -3.18 -16.65 -2.24
N GLY A 418 -3.22 -16.46 -0.92
CA GLY A 418 -3.73 -15.23 -0.31
C GLY A 418 -2.89 -13.97 -0.62
N ALA A 419 -1.63 -14.11 -1.04
CA ALA A 419 -0.73 -13.03 -1.36
C ALA A 419 -0.76 -12.60 -2.84
N ARG A 420 -1.27 -13.47 -3.72
CA ARG A 420 -1.27 -13.21 -5.17
C ARG A 420 -1.88 -11.87 -5.56
N PRO A 421 -3.01 -11.41 -4.98
CA PRO A 421 -3.55 -10.09 -5.33
C PRO A 421 -2.60 -8.92 -5.06
N TYR A 422 -1.75 -9.00 -4.03
CA TYR A 422 -0.73 -7.99 -3.76
C TYR A 422 0.33 -7.94 -4.86
N ILE A 423 0.85 -9.11 -5.25
CA ILE A 423 1.92 -9.21 -6.27
C ILE A 423 1.38 -8.88 -7.65
N LEU A 424 0.18 -9.38 -8.00
CA LEU A 424 -0.46 -9.12 -9.30
C LEU A 424 -0.77 -7.64 -9.49
N TYR A 425 -1.08 -6.90 -8.43
CA TYR A 425 -1.22 -5.45 -8.54
C TYR A 425 0.06 -4.83 -9.15
N HIS A 426 1.22 -5.12 -8.60
CA HIS A 426 2.48 -4.58 -9.10
C HIS A 426 2.84 -5.11 -10.50
N ALA A 427 2.58 -6.40 -10.78
CA ALA A 427 2.79 -6.97 -12.11
C ALA A 427 1.98 -6.20 -13.17
N LYS A 428 0.69 -5.94 -12.90
CA LYS A 428 -0.21 -5.21 -13.80
C LYS A 428 0.15 -3.73 -13.91
N ARG A 429 0.68 -3.12 -12.86
CA ARG A 429 1.21 -1.76 -12.91
C ARG A 429 2.42 -1.66 -13.85
N PHE A 430 3.31 -2.67 -13.85
CA PHE A 430 4.45 -2.71 -14.77
C PHE A 430 4.03 -3.09 -16.20
N GLU A 431 3.06 -3.98 -16.36
CA GLU A 431 2.43 -4.29 -17.64
C GLU A 431 1.80 -3.04 -18.29
N PHE A 432 1.05 -2.26 -17.48
CA PHE A 432 0.54 -0.96 -17.88
C PHE A 432 1.67 -0.04 -18.39
N ALA A 433 2.73 0.13 -17.61
CA ALA A 433 3.83 1.02 -17.99
C ALA A 433 4.49 0.59 -19.30
N LEU A 434 4.69 -0.72 -19.50
CA LEU A 434 5.21 -1.29 -20.74
C LEU A 434 4.31 -0.94 -21.95
N HIS A 435 3.01 -1.21 -21.85
CA HIS A 435 2.06 -0.93 -22.95
C HIS A 435 1.89 0.57 -23.20
N TYR A 436 1.86 1.38 -22.15
CA TYR A 436 1.78 2.84 -22.27
C TYR A 436 2.98 3.42 -23.03
N LEU A 437 4.21 3.04 -22.64
CA LEU A 437 5.42 3.49 -23.33
C LEU A 437 5.51 2.92 -24.76
N THR A 438 4.99 1.72 -24.99
CA THR A 438 4.89 1.14 -26.33
C THR A 438 3.98 1.97 -27.21
N SER A 439 2.82 2.42 -26.70
CA SER A 439 1.94 3.32 -27.42
C SER A 439 2.65 4.63 -27.79
N ILE A 440 3.37 5.26 -26.85
CA ILE A 440 4.12 6.50 -27.10
C ILE A 440 5.19 6.30 -28.19
N GLU A 441 5.95 5.20 -28.13
CA GLU A 441 6.95 4.89 -29.17
C GLU A 441 6.31 4.74 -30.55
N LEU A 442 5.18 4.05 -30.64
CA LEU A 442 4.45 3.83 -31.91
C LEU A 442 3.88 5.14 -32.44
N VAL A 443 3.41 6.04 -31.58
CA VAL A 443 3.01 7.40 -32.00
C VAL A 443 4.21 8.16 -32.59
N GLY A 444 5.40 8.05 -31.99
CA GLY A 444 6.62 8.61 -32.54
C GLY A 444 7.00 8.01 -33.89
N LYS A 445 6.86 6.69 -34.07
CA LYS A 445 7.05 6.01 -35.36
C LYS A 445 6.06 6.52 -36.41
N ALA A 446 4.79 6.70 -36.04
CA ALA A 446 3.77 7.27 -36.92
C ALA A 446 4.09 8.71 -37.34
N GLY A 447 4.63 9.51 -36.41
CA GLY A 447 5.10 10.87 -36.71
C GLY A 447 6.25 10.86 -37.72
N PHE A 448 7.27 10.04 -37.48
CA PHE A 448 8.42 9.88 -38.38
C PHE A 448 8.01 9.39 -39.76
N ALA A 449 7.21 8.32 -39.85
CA ALA A 449 6.68 7.84 -41.14
C ALA A 449 5.88 8.92 -41.89
N GLY A 450 5.11 9.74 -41.15
CA GLY A 450 4.41 10.88 -41.74
C GLY A 450 5.34 11.95 -42.29
N ALA A 451 6.46 12.23 -41.64
CA ALA A 451 7.48 13.15 -42.11
C ALA A 451 8.18 12.66 -43.39
N GLU A 452 8.32 11.34 -43.54
CA GLU A 452 8.85 10.68 -44.75
C GLU A 452 7.79 10.51 -45.88
N GLY A 453 6.54 10.93 -45.63
CA GLY A 453 5.44 10.77 -46.57
C GLY A 453 4.87 9.35 -46.69
N ASN A 454 5.28 8.43 -45.85
CA ASN A 454 4.81 7.04 -45.83
C ASN A 454 3.48 6.90 -45.06
N LYS A 455 2.36 7.07 -45.81
CA LYS A 455 1.00 7.02 -45.24
C LYS A 455 0.65 5.66 -44.66
N GLU A 456 1.05 4.57 -45.32
CA GLU A 456 0.74 3.20 -44.88
C GLU A 456 1.43 2.88 -43.54
N ALA A 457 2.75 3.11 -43.48
CA ALA A 457 3.50 2.91 -42.23
C ALA A 457 2.98 3.80 -41.09
N ARG A 458 2.55 5.03 -41.39
CA ARG A 458 1.93 5.94 -40.41
C ARG A 458 0.63 5.35 -39.85
N THR A 459 -0.28 4.89 -40.74
CA THR A 459 -1.56 4.32 -40.32
C THR A 459 -1.35 3.06 -39.52
N GLN A 460 -0.51 2.13 -39.94
CA GLN A 460 -0.19 0.91 -39.23
C GLN A 460 0.39 1.20 -37.82
N ALA A 461 1.30 2.16 -37.71
CA ALA A 461 1.87 2.54 -36.44
C ALA A 461 0.81 3.16 -35.49
N LEU A 462 -0.15 3.93 -35.99
CA LEU A 462 -1.26 4.47 -35.22
C LEU A 462 -2.23 3.38 -34.75
N GLU A 463 -2.57 2.40 -35.60
CA GLU A 463 -3.39 1.24 -35.21
C GLU A 463 -2.75 0.48 -34.03
N GLN A 464 -1.48 0.17 -34.16
CA GLN A 464 -0.71 -0.49 -33.10
C GLN A 464 -0.61 0.38 -31.82
N ALA A 465 -0.51 1.71 -31.96
CA ALA A 465 -0.48 2.62 -30.81
C ALA A 465 -1.79 2.64 -30.04
N VAL A 466 -2.93 2.62 -30.75
CA VAL A 466 -4.28 2.52 -30.16
C VAL A 466 -4.43 1.19 -29.42
N GLU A 467 -4.03 0.08 -30.03
CA GLU A 467 -4.07 -1.25 -29.41
C GLU A 467 -3.20 -1.30 -28.14
N ALA A 468 -1.97 -0.78 -28.20
CA ALA A 468 -1.09 -0.73 -27.04
C ALA A 468 -1.69 0.11 -25.90
N MET A 469 -2.32 1.26 -26.20
CA MET A 469 -2.99 2.07 -25.18
C MET A 469 -4.23 1.37 -24.60
N TYR A 470 -4.99 0.66 -25.44
CA TYR A 470 -6.12 -0.16 -24.99
C TYR A 470 -5.64 -1.24 -23.99
N ASN A 471 -4.55 -1.94 -24.28
CA ASN A 471 -3.97 -2.96 -23.40
C ASN A 471 -3.44 -2.34 -22.11
N ALA A 472 -2.84 -1.15 -22.15
CA ALA A 472 -2.41 -0.41 -20.98
C ALA A 472 -3.59 -0.12 -20.02
N LEU A 473 -4.71 0.36 -20.55
CA LEU A 473 -5.90 0.68 -19.78
C LEU A 473 -6.56 -0.56 -19.18
N ASN A 474 -6.60 -1.68 -19.89
CA ASN A 474 -7.13 -2.93 -19.37
C ASN A 474 -6.24 -3.52 -18.28
N ALA A 475 -4.90 -3.45 -18.40
CA ALA A 475 -3.99 -3.88 -17.35
C ALA A 475 -4.24 -3.13 -16.03
N LEU A 476 -4.49 -1.81 -16.09
CA LEU A 476 -4.89 -1.03 -14.92
C LEU A 476 -6.26 -1.44 -14.38
N ALA A 477 -7.25 -1.64 -15.26
CA ALA A 477 -8.61 -1.98 -14.88
C ALA A 477 -8.74 -3.36 -14.19
N ASP A 478 -7.82 -4.27 -14.46
CA ASP A 478 -7.79 -5.60 -13.82
C ASP A 478 -7.46 -5.52 -12.32
N VAL A 479 -6.80 -4.46 -11.88
CA VAL A 479 -6.31 -4.31 -10.51
C VAL A 479 -6.70 -3.01 -9.83
N ALA A 480 -7.56 -2.20 -10.44
CA ALA A 480 -8.00 -0.93 -9.88
C ALA A 480 -8.68 -1.12 -8.51
N ARG A 481 -8.24 -0.36 -7.49
CA ARG A 481 -8.67 -0.50 -6.08
C ARG A 481 -9.37 0.73 -5.54
N ASP A 482 -8.93 1.91 -5.95
CA ASP A 482 -9.37 3.18 -5.41
C ASP A 482 -9.63 4.24 -6.49
N ALA A 483 -9.97 5.45 -6.09
CA ALA A 483 -10.22 6.54 -7.01
C ALA A 483 -8.95 7.00 -7.75
N SER A 484 -7.73 6.82 -7.18
CA SER A 484 -6.49 7.12 -7.90
C SER A 484 -6.26 6.19 -9.09
N ASP A 485 -6.49 4.89 -8.91
CA ASP A 485 -6.43 3.93 -10.00
C ASP A 485 -7.47 4.24 -11.09
N ARG A 486 -8.74 4.50 -10.68
CA ARG A 486 -9.80 4.88 -11.62
C ARG A 486 -9.52 6.21 -12.31
N GLY A 487 -9.01 7.19 -11.57
CA GLY A 487 -8.60 8.48 -12.13
C GLY A 487 -7.47 8.37 -13.15
N THR A 488 -6.52 7.45 -12.92
CA THR A 488 -5.48 7.13 -13.89
C THR A 488 -6.07 6.60 -15.19
N ILE A 489 -7.04 5.67 -15.11
CA ILE A 489 -7.73 5.14 -16.28
C ILE A 489 -8.52 6.26 -17.00
N ALA A 490 -9.22 7.10 -16.26
CA ALA A 490 -10.02 8.18 -16.82
C ALA A 490 -9.18 9.23 -17.54
N ILE A 491 -8.05 9.67 -16.94
CA ILE A 491 -7.17 10.68 -17.56
C ILE A 491 -6.46 10.14 -18.81
N LEU A 492 -6.07 8.87 -18.80
CA LEU A 492 -5.47 8.20 -19.96
C LEU A 492 -6.48 8.03 -21.10
N ASN A 493 -7.73 7.71 -20.80
CA ASN A 493 -8.79 7.69 -21.80
C ASN A 493 -8.97 9.05 -22.47
N GLU A 494 -9.07 10.12 -21.66
CA GLU A 494 -9.35 11.48 -22.16
C GLU A 494 -8.15 12.05 -22.91
N HIS A 495 -6.93 11.86 -22.43
CA HIS A 495 -5.75 12.57 -22.92
C HIS A 495 -4.82 11.71 -23.79
N ALA A 496 -5.04 10.41 -23.89
CA ALA A 496 -4.24 9.52 -24.70
C ALA A 496 -5.09 8.68 -25.66
N TYR A 497 -5.98 7.83 -25.17
CA TYR A 497 -6.69 6.85 -26.02
C TYR A 497 -7.61 7.52 -27.03
N ARG A 498 -8.52 8.41 -26.61
CA ARG A 498 -9.44 9.11 -27.53
C ARG A 498 -8.74 9.99 -28.55
N PRO A 499 -7.72 10.79 -28.21
CA PRO A 499 -6.96 11.53 -29.17
C PRO A 499 -6.25 10.63 -30.21
N LEU A 500 -5.78 9.44 -29.81
CA LEU A 500 -5.19 8.48 -30.74
C LEU A 500 -6.22 7.90 -31.72
N LEU A 501 -7.42 7.54 -31.24
CA LEU A 501 -8.51 7.11 -32.12
C LEU A 501 -8.86 8.18 -33.16
N GLN A 502 -9.01 9.44 -32.74
CA GLN A 502 -9.30 10.55 -33.62
C GLN A 502 -8.18 10.77 -34.66
N ALA A 503 -6.91 10.61 -34.23
CA ALA A 503 -5.77 10.71 -35.13
C ALA A 503 -5.76 9.57 -36.17
N LEU A 504 -6.12 8.34 -35.76
CA LEU A 504 -6.25 7.19 -36.67
C LEU A 504 -7.40 7.40 -37.65
N GLU A 505 -8.60 7.79 -37.20
CA GLU A 505 -9.75 8.09 -38.04
C GLU A 505 -9.45 9.18 -39.07
N ALA A 506 -8.62 10.16 -38.74
CA ALA A 506 -8.20 11.21 -39.64
C ALA A 506 -7.30 10.69 -40.77
N THR A 507 -6.59 9.56 -40.60
CA THR A 507 -5.79 8.95 -41.68
C THR A 507 -6.64 8.17 -42.67
N ALA A 508 -7.84 7.72 -42.27
CA ALA A 508 -8.77 6.97 -43.11
C ALA A 508 -9.64 7.87 -44.01
N LYS A 509 -9.65 9.19 -43.74
CA LYS A 509 -10.37 10.15 -44.60
C LYS A 509 -9.51 10.49 -45.80
N PRO A 510 -10.10 10.43 -47.02
CA PRO A 510 -9.39 10.70 -48.27
C PRO A 510 -8.88 12.14 -48.37
#